data_a7561b8c3bc7f7ab02766f15d8cb7476
#
_entry.id   a7561b8c3bc7f7ab02766f15d8cb7476
#
_cell.length_a   1.000
_cell.length_b   1.000
_cell.length_c   1.000
_cell.angle_alpha   90.00
_cell.angle_beta   90.00
_cell.angle_gamma   90.00
#
_symmetry.space_group_name_H-M   'P 1'
#
loop_
_entity.id
_entity.type
_entity.pdbx_description
1 polymer ?
#
loop_
_entity_poly.entity_id
_entity_poly.type
_entity_poly.pdbx_seq_one_letter_code
_entity_poly.pdbx_strand_id
1 'polypeptide(L)'
;MSAATNSVLKPTGLVHGHTEVRFLDDTIPVLTKVLGLDLLERRDREAVLKHPNTGWKLIVHEGGAEVKDKPERNHYGVRVANNLEVDHAYQYLLANKATLGLTKVVKRKERAGSYSMFFVEPGGNYWEIESYENRHKAGLPYEVAYPWKTVLAEERLPGCGYVPQAMTHGTMECTDLQASKKFYQQGLGLDVITHVPTIEPHDIKHPTTPWYVVSLEVPPKNKHYLTPLQRYTVAVESSAALTEANREFTERRDEFGLTAIEAVRDSRAGQSFQICDLDRNWWEVAYIAS
;
A
#
# COMPACT_ATOMS: atom_id res chain seq x y z
N MET A 1 0.56 23.86 1.87
CA MET A 1 0.42 24.51 0.55
C MET A 1 0.32 23.40 -0.47
N SER A 2 -0.80 23.32 -1.19
CA SER A 2 -1.06 22.30 -2.21
C SER A 2 -0.04 22.46 -3.37
N ALA A 3 0.67 21.39 -3.70
CA ALA A 3 1.71 21.39 -4.75
C ALA A 3 1.16 21.31 -6.19
N ALA A 4 -0.13 21.45 -6.40
CA ALA A 4 -0.79 20.88 -7.57
C ALA A 4 -1.22 21.86 -8.67
N THR A 5 -0.60 23.01 -8.87
CA THR A 5 -1.02 23.90 -9.96
C THR A 5 -0.52 23.49 -11.36
N ASN A 6 0.50 22.61 -11.48
CA ASN A 6 1.09 22.21 -12.77
C ASN A 6 1.42 20.70 -12.86
N SER A 7 0.72 19.83 -12.14
CA SER A 7 0.91 18.40 -12.27
C SER A 7 0.22 17.82 -13.51
N VAL A 8 0.78 16.75 -14.09
CA VAL A 8 0.18 16.00 -15.21
C VAL A 8 -1.17 15.45 -14.81
N LEU A 9 -1.24 14.73 -13.68
CA LEU A 9 -2.52 14.29 -13.13
C LEU A 9 -3.13 15.34 -12.22
N LYS A 10 -4.47 15.42 -12.28
CA LYS A 10 -5.34 15.99 -11.25
C LYS A 10 -6.11 14.85 -10.62
N PRO A 11 -5.50 14.15 -9.66
CA PRO A 11 -6.09 12.93 -9.12
C PRO A 11 -7.35 13.23 -8.32
N THR A 12 -8.32 12.31 -8.39
CA THR A 12 -9.49 12.31 -7.51
C THR A 12 -9.27 11.45 -6.27
N GLY A 13 -8.25 10.59 -6.28
CA GLY A 13 -7.89 9.74 -5.15
C GLY A 13 -6.75 8.78 -5.46
N LEU A 14 -6.14 8.29 -4.39
CA LEU A 14 -5.29 7.12 -4.39
C LEU A 14 -6.18 5.94 -3.93
N VAL A 15 -6.59 5.05 -4.85
CA VAL A 15 -7.82 4.26 -4.67
C VAL A 15 -7.61 2.76 -4.49
N HIS A 16 -6.53 2.21 -5.06
CA HIS A 16 -6.22 0.78 -4.93
C HIS A 16 -4.75 0.55 -4.62
N GLY A 17 -4.47 -0.48 -3.82
CA GLY A 17 -3.20 -1.18 -3.80
C GLY A 17 -3.36 -2.51 -4.52
N HIS A 18 -2.31 -2.96 -5.20
CA HIS A 18 -2.30 -4.26 -5.85
C HIS A 18 -1.14 -5.08 -5.33
N THR A 19 -1.37 -6.38 -5.19
CA THR A 19 -0.31 -7.31 -4.80
C THR A 19 -0.44 -8.62 -5.55
N GLU A 20 0.71 -9.21 -5.85
CA GLU A 20 0.81 -10.54 -6.45
C GLU A 20 1.05 -11.58 -5.36
N VAL A 21 0.37 -12.72 -5.44
CA VAL A 21 0.48 -13.84 -4.50
C VAL A 21 0.67 -15.15 -5.25
N ARG A 22 1.19 -16.17 -4.56
CA ARG A 22 1.29 -17.52 -5.15
C ARG A 22 -0.09 -18.07 -5.46
N PHE A 23 -0.92 -18.26 -4.44
CA PHE A 23 -2.25 -18.82 -4.55
C PHE A 23 -3.22 -18.03 -3.69
N LEU A 24 -4.37 -17.71 -4.27
CA LEU A 24 -5.42 -16.95 -3.58
C LEU A 24 -6.05 -17.78 -2.44
N ASP A 25 -6.18 -19.10 -2.62
CA ASP A 25 -6.80 -19.97 -1.63
C ASP A 25 -5.99 -20.04 -0.33
N ASP A 26 -4.68 -19.93 -0.40
CA ASP A 26 -3.80 -19.89 0.77
C ASP A 26 -3.74 -18.49 1.41
N THR A 27 -3.83 -17.45 0.58
CA THR A 27 -3.64 -16.05 1.00
C THR A 27 -4.91 -15.43 1.60
N ILE A 28 -6.08 -15.61 0.97
CA ILE A 28 -7.35 -14.99 1.39
C ILE A 28 -7.68 -15.30 2.87
N PRO A 29 -7.52 -16.54 3.36
CA PRO A 29 -7.75 -16.83 4.78
C PRO A 29 -6.91 -16.00 5.74
N VAL A 30 -5.66 -15.71 5.39
CA VAL A 30 -4.78 -14.85 6.21
C VAL A 30 -5.25 -13.39 6.14
N LEU A 31 -5.56 -12.88 4.95
CA LEU A 31 -6.03 -11.50 4.79
C LEU A 31 -7.35 -11.24 5.56
N THR A 32 -8.23 -12.23 5.59
CA THR A 32 -9.53 -12.07 6.27
C THR A 32 -9.46 -12.36 7.78
N LYS A 33 -8.80 -13.45 8.19
CA LYS A 33 -8.81 -13.94 9.58
C LYS A 33 -7.70 -13.38 10.45
N VAL A 34 -6.69 -12.74 9.86
CA VAL A 34 -5.54 -12.15 10.58
C VAL A 34 -5.55 -10.63 10.45
N LEU A 35 -5.83 -10.12 9.27
CA LEU A 35 -5.79 -8.68 8.99
C LEU A 35 -7.18 -8.03 9.01
N GLY A 36 -8.24 -8.80 9.17
CA GLY A 36 -9.61 -8.31 9.27
C GLY A 36 -10.13 -7.64 7.99
N LEU A 37 -9.60 -8.02 6.80
CA LEU A 37 -10.09 -7.53 5.53
C LEU A 37 -11.38 -8.27 5.14
N ASP A 38 -12.34 -7.56 4.56
CA ASP A 38 -13.53 -8.15 3.95
C ASP A 38 -13.22 -8.55 2.52
N LEU A 39 -13.52 -9.79 2.16
CA LEU A 39 -13.50 -10.24 0.77
C LEU A 39 -14.74 -9.70 0.06
N LEU A 40 -14.55 -8.76 -0.85
CA LEU A 40 -15.65 -8.16 -1.62
C LEU A 40 -15.97 -8.97 -2.87
N GLU A 41 -14.93 -9.56 -3.48
CA GLU A 41 -15.08 -10.33 -4.71
C GLU A 41 -13.94 -11.33 -4.87
N ARG A 42 -14.28 -12.50 -5.40
CA ARG A 42 -13.34 -13.55 -5.77
C ARG A 42 -13.60 -13.96 -7.22
N ARG A 43 -12.55 -14.01 -8.01
CA ARG A 43 -12.53 -14.54 -9.38
C ARG A 43 -11.48 -15.65 -9.49
N ASP A 44 -11.33 -16.19 -10.68
CA ASP A 44 -10.38 -17.27 -10.93
C ASP A 44 -8.96 -16.94 -10.43
N ARG A 45 -8.40 -15.82 -10.89
CA ARG A 45 -7.03 -15.39 -10.55
C ARG A 45 -6.94 -14.01 -9.90
N GLU A 46 -8.03 -13.52 -9.35
CA GLU A 46 -8.08 -12.20 -8.72
C GLU A 46 -9.05 -12.18 -7.54
N ALA A 47 -8.69 -11.47 -6.49
CA ALA A 47 -9.58 -11.17 -5.38
C ALA A 47 -9.53 -9.68 -5.05
N VAL A 48 -10.66 -9.11 -4.66
CA VAL A 48 -10.77 -7.74 -4.19
C VAL A 48 -11.14 -7.76 -2.73
N LEU A 49 -10.28 -7.16 -1.90
CA LEU A 49 -10.50 -7.05 -0.46
C LEU A 49 -10.51 -5.58 -0.04
N LYS A 50 -11.09 -5.33 1.13
CA LYS A 50 -11.15 -3.99 1.71
C LYS A 50 -11.21 -4.08 3.23
N HIS A 51 -10.50 -3.21 3.92
CA HIS A 51 -10.71 -3.03 5.35
C HIS A 51 -11.91 -2.09 5.59
N PRO A 52 -12.83 -2.36 6.56
CA PRO A 52 -14.03 -1.54 6.79
C PRO A 52 -13.75 -0.05 7.00
N ASN A 53 -12.69 0.27 7.72
CA ASN A 53 -12.29 1.65 8.02
C ASN A 53 -11.35 2.28 6.99
N THR A 54 -11.07 1.60 5.87
CA THR A 54 -10.18 2.12 4.84
C THR A 54 -10.94 2.32 3.54
N GLY A 55 -10.79 3.49 2.92
CA GLY A 55 -11.49 3.82 1.67
C GLY A 55 -10.97 3.09 0.44
N TRP A 56 -9.73 2.62 0.45
CA TRP A 56 -9.11 1.95 -0.69
C TRP A 56 -9.30 0.43 -0.66
N LYS A 57 -9.17 -0.18 -1.84
CA LYS A 57 -9.26 -1.62 -2.02
C LYS A 57 -7.87 -2.22 -2.21
N LEU A 58 -7.69 -3.44 -1.75
CA LEU A 58 -6.56 -4.29 -2.09
C LEU A 58 -7.00 -5.27 -3.18
N ILE A 59 -6.33 -5.21 -4.33
CA ILE A 59 -6.55 -6.15 -5.43
C ILE A 59 -5.40 -7.15 -5.41
N VAL A 60 -5.74 -8.40 -5.22
CA VAL A 60 -4.79 -9.52 -5.08
C VAL A 60 -4.82 -10.35 -6.34
N HIS A 61 -3.67 -10.50 -6.98
CA HIS A 61 -3.50 -11.24 -8.23
C HIS A 61 -2.77 -12.55 -7.98
N GLU A 62 -3.28 -13.65 -8.50
CA GLU A 62 -2.60 -14.94 -8.45
C GLU A 62 -1.55 -15.06 -9.54
N GLY A 63 -0.28 -15.13 -9.14
CA GLY A 63 0.86 -15.30 -10.03
C GLY A 63 1.31 -16.75 -10.22
N GLY A 64 0.94 -17.64 -9.28
CA GLY A 64 1.35 -19.04 -9.29
C GLY A 64 2.61 -19.34 -8.46
N ALA A 65 3.04 -20.58 -8.46
CA ALA A 65 4.11 -21.10 -7.59
C ALA A 65 5.46 -20.36 -7.70
N GLU A 66 5.74 -19.76 -8.84
CA GLU A 66 7.01 -19.06 -9.10
C GLU A 66 7.11 -17.68 -8.42
N VAL A 67 6.02 -17.18 -7.83
CA VAL A 67 6.02 -15.91 -7.10
C VAL A 67 6.94 -16.02 -5.89
N LYS A 68 7.95 -15.15 -5.85
CA LYS A 68 8.93 -15.10 -4.76
C LYS A 68 8.41 -14.25 -3.60
N ASP A 69 8.95 -14.51 -2.40
CA ASP A 69 8.72 -13.62 -1.27
C ASP A 69 9.14 -12.19 -1.61
N LYS A 70 8.27 -11.24 -1.31
CA LYS A 70 8.59 -9.81 -1.46
C LYS A 70 9.63 -9.41 -0.41
N PRO A 71 10.42 -8.37 -0.66
CA PRO A 71 11.28 -7.80 0.38
C PRO A 71 10.45 -7.08 1.46
N GLU A 72 10.97 -7.04 2.70
CA GLU A 72 10.30 -6.40 3.84
C GLU A 72 9.90 -4.93 3.56
N ARG A 73 10.64 -4.24 2.71
CA ARG A 73 10.38 -2.84 2.34
C ARG A 73 9.32 -2.64 1.25
N ASN A 74 8.69 -3.73 0.80
CA ASN A 74 7.55 -3.71 -0.10
C ASN A 74 6.41 -4.49 0.58
N HIS A 75 5.77 -3.86 1.57
CA HIS A 75 4.72 -4.46 2.37
C HIS A 75 3.47 -3.57 2.41
N TYR A 76 2.42 -4.12 2.95
CA TYR A 76 1.23 -3.41 3.38
C TYR A 76 1.13 -3.44 4.90
N GLY A 77 0.55 -2.39 5.49
CA GLY A 77 0.40 -2.29 6.93
C GLY A 77 -1.03 -2.06 7.40
N VAL A 78 -1.35 -2.71 8.52
CA VAL A 78 -2.57 -2.47 9.27
C VAL A 78 -2.21 -1.90 10.64
N ARG A 79 -3.09 -1.03 11.16
CA ARG A 79 -2.88 -0.41 12.46
C ARG A 79 -3.86 -0.94 13.48
N VAL A 80 -3.33 -1.25 14.67
CA VAL A 80 -4.07 -1.61 15.87
C VAL A 80 -4.10 -0.44 16.87
N ALA A 81 -4.96 -0.51 17.90
CA ALA A 81 -5.19 0.62 18.79
C ALA A 81 -4.01 0.95 19.71
N ASN A 82 -3.21 -0.04 20.13
CA ASN A 82 -2.15 0.14 21.12
C ASN A 82 -1.03 -0.90 20.96
N ASN A 83 0.06 -0.70 21.72
CA ASN A 83 1.23 -1.59 21.66
C ASN A 83 0.95 -3.00 22.19
N LEU A 84 0.02 -3.15 23.15
CA LEU A 84 -0.35 -4.45 23.69
C LEU A 84 -1.01 -5.33 22.61
N GLU A 85 -1.81 -4.73 21.72
CA GLU A 85 -2.40 -5.47 20.60
C GLU A 85 -1.34 -5.94 19.58
N VAL A 86 -0.25 -5.19 19.38
CA VAL A 86 0.91 -5.66 18.58
C VAL A 86 1.56 -6.87 19.26
N ASP A 87 1.67 -6.86 20.58
CA ASP A 87 2.20 -7.99 21.34
C ASP A 87 1.31 -9.23 21.22
N HIS A 88 0.00 -9.06 21.32
CA HIS A 88 -0.96 -10.14 21.14
C HIS A 88 -0.91 -10.68 19.72
N ALA A 89 -0.86 -9.81 18.71
CA ALA A 89 -0.72 -10.21 17.31
C ALA A 89 0.55 -11.06 17.09
N TYR A 90 1.68 -10.63 17.68
CA TYR A 90 2.93 -11.39 17.59
C TYR A 90 2.80 -12.79 18.20
N GLN A 91 2.22 -12.90 19.40
CA GLN A 91 2.04 -14.20 20.07
C GLN A 91 1.07 -15.10 19.29
N TYR A 92 -0.05 -14.54 18.84
CA TYR A 92 -1.04 -15.26 18.05
C TYR A 92 -0.44 -15.83 16.76
N LEU A 93 0.26 -14.99 15.98
CA LEU A 93 0.88 -15.40 14.72
C LEU A 93 2.00 -16.41 14.91
N LEU A 94 2.77 -16.28 15.98
CA LEU A 94 3.83 -17.21 16.31
C LEU A 94 3.25 -18.60 16.66
N ALA A 95 2.20 -18.64 17.48
CA ALA A 95 1.51 -19.87 17.90
C ALA A 95 0.81 -20.56 16.73
N ASN A 96 0.27 -19.80 15.78
CA ASN A 96 -0.51 -20.30 14.64
C ASN A 96 0.29 -20.31 13.33
N LYS A 97 1.61 -20.12 13.38
CA LYS A 97 2.46 -19.99 12.19
C LYS A 97 2.26 -21.12 11.18
N ALA A 98 2.27 -22.35 11.64
CA ALA A 98 2.11 -23.52 10.78
C ALA A 98 0.70 -23.65 10.21
N THR A 99 -0.33 -23.45 11.04
CA THR A 99 -1.74 -23.56 10.64
C THR A 99 -2.14 -22.50 9.62
N LEU A 100 -1.56 -21.29 9.74
CA LEU A 100 -1.78 -20.16 8.82
C LEU A 100 -0.85 -20.22 7.61
N GLY A 101 0.06 -21.19 7.51
CA GLY A 101 1.03 -21.31 6.42
C GLY A 101 2.03 -20.15 6.36
N LEU A 102 2.26 -19.42 7.47
CA LEU A 102 3.17 -18.28 7.46
C LEU A 102 4.62 -18.73 7.29
N THR A 103 5.32 -18.15 6.33
CA THR A 103 6.73 -18.49 6.11
C THR A 103 7.64 -17.84 7.14
N LYS A 104 7.27 -16.64 7.63
CA LYS A 104 8.05 -15.88 8.58
C LYS A 104 7.16 -15.10 9.56
N VAL A 105 7.60 -15.00 10.82
CA VAL A 105 7.08 -14.09 11.84
C VAL A 105 8.28 -13.38 12.44
N VAL A 106 8.33 -12.04 12.34
CA VAL A 106 9.47 -11.22 12.75
C VAL A 106 9.17 -10.60 14.10
N LYS A 107 10.17 -10.58 14.99
CA LYS A 107 10.05 -9.94 16.30
C LYS A 107 9.61 -8.48 16.17
N ARG A 108 8.88 -8.03 17.19
CA ARG A 108 8.48 -6.63 17.37
C ARG A 108 9.67 -5.69 17.33
N LYS A 109 9.45 -4.53 16.73
CA LYS A 109 10.44 -3.44 16.63
C LYS A 109 9.79 -2.14 17.04
N GLU A 110 10.53 -1.30 17.73
CA GLU A 110 10.18 0.11 17.88
C GLU A 110 11.09 0.93 16.96
N ARG A 111 10.50 1.72 16.09
CA ARG A 111 11.22 2.56 15.15
C ARG A 111 10.48 3.87 14.96
N ALA A 112 11.17 4.98 15.26
CA ALA A 112 10.59 6.33 15.12
C ALA A 112 9.22 6.49 15.83
N GLY A 113 9.04 5.80 16.97
CA GLY A 113 7.80 5.80 17.77
C GLY A 113 6.67 4.93 17.19
N SER A 114 6.87 4.25 16.09
CA SER A 114 6.02 3.14 15.65
C SER A 114 6.46 1.88 16.37
N TYR A 115 5.52 1.17 16.99
CA TYR A 115 5.75 -0.15 17.56
C TYR A 115 5.08 -1.18 16.66
N SER A 116 5.87 -2.09 16.07
CA SER A 116 5.37 -2.95 15.01
C SER A 116 5.99 -4.34 14.99
N MET A 117 5.31 -5.26 14.33
CA MET A 117 5.80 -6.57 13.94
C MET A 117 5.51 -6.83 12.46
N PHE A 118 6.26 -7.77 11.89
CA PHE A 118 6.08 -8.20 10.50
C PHE A 118 5.87 -9.70 10.41
N PHE A 119 5.15 -10.12 9.37
CA PHE A 119 5.07 -11.53 9.00
C PHE A 119 4.99 -11.67 7.48
N VAL A 120 5.26 -12.87 6.97
CA VAL A 120 5.12 -13.22 5.56
C VAL A 120 4.02 -14.25 5.44
N GLU A 121 2.96 -13.90 4.71
CA GLU A 121 1.83 -14.78 4.44
C GLU A 121 2.17 -15.79 3.32
N PRO A 122 1.37 -16.84 3.11
CA PRO A 122 1.68 -17.93 2.16
C PRO A 122 1.92 -17.46 0.71
N GLY A 123 1.25 -16.39 0.28
CA GLY A 123 1.42 -15.81 -1.05
C GLY A 123 2.75 -15.10 -1.26
N GLY A 124 3.52 -14.86 -0.19
CA GLY A 124 4.86 -14.29 -0.24
C GLY A 124 4.94 -12.80 0.07
N ASN A 125 3.87 -12.15 0.53
CA ASN A 125 3.91 -10.75 0.88
C ASN A 125 4.23 -10.54 2.35
N TYR A 126 5.04 -9.51 2.64
CA TYR A 126 5.21 -8.98 3.97
C TYR A 126 3.99 -8.15 4.36
N TRP A 127 3.60 -8.29 5.61
CA TRP A 127 2.58 -7.49 6.27
C TRP A 127 3.13 -6.91 7.55
N GLU A 128 2.78 -5.66 7.82
CA GLU A 128 3.07 -4.99 9.09
C GLU A 128 1.79 -4.88 9.92
N ILE A 129 1.91 -5.20 11.20
CA ILE A 129 0.92 -4.85 12.23
C ILE A 129 1.58 -3.85 13.13
N GLU A 130 1.05 -2.61 13.21
CA GLU A 130 1.69 -1.49 13.89
C GLU A 130 0.75 -0.76 14.84
N SER A 131 1.34 -0.08 15.83
CA SER A 131 0.69 0.90 16.70
C SER A 131 1.46 2.21 16.69
N TYR A 132 0.73 3.33 16.67
CA TYR A 132 1.29 4.68 16.82
C TYR A 132 1.06 5.28 18.21
N GLU A 133 0.77 4.44 19.19
CA GLU A 133 0.55 4.88 20.59
C GLU A 133 1.72 5.72 21.11
N ASN A 134 2.97 5.29 20.92
CA ASN A 134 4.14 6.03 21.35
C ASN A 134 4.34 7.32 20.55
N ARG A 135 4.04 7.32 19.27
CA ARG A 135 4.08 8.53 18.42
C ARG A 135 3.03 9.55 18.85
N HIS A 136 1.83 9.09 19.18
CA HIS A 136 0.79 9.95 19.70
C HIS A 136 1.18 10.54 21.06
N LYS A 137 1.69 9.73 21.98
CA LYS A 137 2.22 10.22 23.28
C LYS A 137 3.37 11.22 23.13
N ALA A 138 4.14 11.13 22.03
CA ALA A 138 5.21 12.06 21.69
C ALA A 138 4.73 13.29 20.88
N GLY A 139 3.41 13.48 20.68
CA GLY A 139 2.83 14.68 20.09
C GLY A 139 2.34 14.51 18.64
N LEU A 140 2.31 13.31 18.06
CA LEU A 140 1.65 13.10 16.78
C LEU A 140 0.14 13.36 16.92
N PRO A 141 -0.52 14.08 15.98
CA PRO A 141 -1.95 14.31 16.04
C PRO A 141 -2.76 13.01 16.17
N TYR A 142 -3.86 13.06 16.94
CA TYR A 142 -4.70 11.91 17.22
C TYR A 142 -5.22 11.26 15.92
N GLU A 143 -5.74 12.05 15.00
CA GLU A 143 -6.30 11.60 13.73
C GLU A 143 -5.26 10.96 12.78
N VAL A 144 -3.99 11.21 13.00
CA VAL A 144 -2.90 10.56 12.27
C VAL A 144 -2.53 9.22 12.93
N ALA A 145 -2.50 9.17 14.25
CA ALA A 145 -2.22 7.94 14.99
C ALA A 145 -3.40 6.95 14.88
N TYR A 146 -4.63 7.46 14.91
CA TYR A 146 -5.87 6.71 14.93
C TYR A 146 -6.81 7.15 13.79
N PRO A 147 -6.50 6.81 12.52
CA PRO A 147 -7.21 7.35 11.34
C PRO A 147 -8.58 6.73 11.09
N TRP A 148 -9.09 5.92 11.97
CA TRP A 148 -10.42 5.31 11.87
C TRP A 148 -11.49 6.15 12.57
N LYS A 149 -12.69 6.15 12.00
CA LYS A 149 -13.86 6.84 12.58
C LYS A 149 -14.68 5.93 13.49
N THR A 150 -14.66 4.62 13.24
CA THR A 150 -15.40 3.62 13.98
C THR A 150 -14.41 2.62 14.57
N VAL A 151 -14.48 2.40 15.87
CA VAL A 151 -13.68 1.35 16.53
C VAL A 151 -14.33 0.01 16.23
N LEU A 152 -13.54 -0.91 15.69
CA LEU A 152 -13.99 -2.29 15.44
C LEU A 152 -13.83 -3.12 16.70
N ALA A 153 -14.84 -3.89 17.00
CA ALA A 153 -14.91 -4.72 18.21
C ALA A 153 -14.11 -6.02 18.09
N GLU A 154 -13.75 -6.61 19.23
CA GLU A 154 -12.95 -7.83 19.32
C GLU A 154 -13.59 -9.03 18.61
N GLU A 155 -14.92 -9.07 18.56
CA GLU A 155 -15.70 -10.11 17.89
C GLU A 155 -15.39 -10.24 16.38
N ARG A 156 -14.77 -9.23 15.80
CA ARG A 156 -14.36 -9.28 14.39
C ARG A 156 -13.23 -10.30 14.14
N LEU A 157 -12.31 -10.46 15.11
CA LEU A 157 -11.25 -11.46 15.08
C LEU A 157 -11.23 -12.25 16.42
N PRO A 158 -12.21 -13.10 16.66
CA PRO A 158 -12.38 -13.75 17.95
C PRO A 158 -11.16 -14.62 18.30
N GLY A 159 -10.66 -14.46 19.52
CA GLY A 159 -9.53 -15.21 20.05
C GLY A 159 -8.15 -14.78 19.57
N CYS A 160 -8.05 -13.72 18.77
CA CYS A 160 -6.76 -13.19 18.33
C CYS A 160 -6.12 -12.27 19.38
N GLY A 161 -6.90 -11.63 20.24
CA GLY A 161 -6.45 -10.67 21.25
C GLY A 161 -6.01 -9.31 20.68
N TYR A 162 -6.27 -9.06 19.40
CA TYR A 162 -6.03 -7.78 18.71
C TYR A 162 -7.06 -7.62 17.59
N VAL A 163 -7.29 -6.37 17.18
CA VAL A 163 -8.17 -6.05 16.04
C VAL A 163 -7.51 -4.97 15.18
N PRO A 164 -7.12 -5.26 13.94
CA PRO A 164 -6.75 -4.23 12.99
C PRO A 164 -7.89 -3.23 12.83
N GLN A 165 -7.60 -1.96 13.10
CA GLN A 165 -8.59 -0.88 13.05
C GLN A 165 -8.62 -0.18 11.70
N ALA A 166 -7.53 -0.22 10.97
CA ALA A 166 -7.44 0.31 9.61
C ALA A 166 -6.28 -0.34 8.84
N MET A 167 -6.43 -0.47 7.54
CA MET A 167 -5.32 -0.69 6.63
C MET A 167 -4.77 0.68 6.23
N THR A 168 -3.56 1.01 6.67
CA THR A 168 -3.06 2.38 6.69
C THR A 168 -2.10 2.73 5.58
N HIS A 169 -1.26 1.79 5.16
CA HIS A 169 -0.23 2.09 4.18
C HIS A 169 0.18 0.89 3.33
N GLY A 170 0.82 1.20 2.22
CA GLY A 170 1.71 0.31 1.49
C GLY A 170 3.11 0.92 1.43
N THR A 171 4.11 0.15 1.06
CA THR A 171 5.49 0.63 0.93
C THR A 171 6.10 0.25 -0.40
N MET A 172 7.08 1.02 -0.84
CA MET A 172 7.90 0.74 -2.01
C MET A 172 9.32 1.29 -1.82
N GLU A 173 10.25 0.71 -2.55
CA GLU A 173 11.64 1.17 -2.55
C GLU A 173 11.88 2.20 -3.65
N CYS A 174 12.75 3.19 -3.39
CA CYS A 174 13.32 4.09 -4.38
C CYS A 174 14.83 4.18 -4.21
N THR A 175 15.52 4.73 -5.19
CA THR A 175 17.00 4.89 -5.16
C THR A 175 17.43 6.34 -5.04
N ASP A 176 16.51 7.28 -5.29
CA ASP A 176 16.68 8.73 -5.12
C ASP A 176 15.33 9.35 -4.74
N LEU A 177 15.16 9.64 -3.44
CA LEU A 177 13.94 10.23 -2.90
C LEU A 177 13.58 11.58 -3.51
N GLN A 178 14.56 12.39 -3.86
CA GLN A 178 14.30 13.73 -4.41
C GLN A 178 13.80 13.66 -5.86
N ALA A 179 14.42 12.80 -6.67
CA ALA A 179 13.97 12.56 -8.03
C ALA A 179 12.57 11.92 -8.05
N SER A 180 12.35 10.92 -7.21
CA SER A 180 11.05 10.24 -7.06
C SER A 180 9.97 11.19 -6.57
N LYS A 181 10.28 12.10 -5.62
CA LYS A 181 9.36 13.13 -5.13
C LYS A 181 8.86 14.03 -6.25
N LYS A 182 9.74 14.42 -7.20
CA LYS A 182 9.32 15.22 -8.36
C LYS A 182 8.23 14.49 -9.16
N PHE A 183 8.42 13.21 -9.43
CA PHE A 183 7.43 12.40 -10.15
C PHE A 183 6.11 12.30 -9.37
N TYR A 184 6.16 12.01 -8.05
CA TYR A 184 4.93 11.89 -7.26
C TYR A 184 4.14 13.19 -7.18
N GLN A 185 4.82 14.34 -7.08
CA GLN A 185 4.15 15.64 -6.98
C GLN A 185 3.75 16.21 -8.36
N GLN A 186 4.66 16.23 -9.32
CA GLN A 186 4.44 16.89 -10.61
C GLN A 186 3.90 15.93 -11.69
N GLY A 187 4.19 14.66 -11.58
CA GLY A 187 3.58 13.63 -12.42
C GLY A 187 2.23 13.20 -11.89
N LEU A 188 2.20 12.55 -10.73
CA LEU A 188 0.98 11.96 -10.17
C LEU A 188 0.05 12.96 -9.46
N GLY A 189 0.50 14.19 -9.16
CA GLY A 189 -0.30 15.18 -8.46
C GLY A 189 -0.63 14.81 -7.00
N LEU A 190 0.21 13.99 -6.38
CA LEU A 190 0.05 13.55 -4.99
C LEU A 190 0.88 14.41 -4.03
N ASP A 191 0.40 14.53 -2.80
CA ASP A 191 1.17 15.17 -1.73
C ASP A 191 2.29 14.22 -1.26
N VAL A 192 3.47 14.79 -1.02
CA VAL A 192 4.62 14.08 -0.44
C VAL A 192 4.95 14.73 0.89
N ILE A 193 4.80 13.97 1.97
CA ILE A 193 4.96 14.42 3.34
C ILE A 193 6.17 13.75 3.96
N THR A 194 7.06 14.55 4.55
CA THR A 194 8.19 14.06 5.35
C THR A 194 7.86 14.35 6.81
N HIS A 195 7.58 13.31 7.60
CA HIS A 195 7.18 13.47 9.00
C HIS A 195 8.33 13.82 9.93
N VAL A 196 9.54 13.36 9.61
CA VAL A 196 10.74 13.64 10.41
C VAL A 196 11.88 14.01 9.47
N PRO A 197 12.43 15.23 9.57
CA PRO A 197 13.47 15.69 8.63
C PRO A 197 14.76 14.85 8.60
N THR A 198 14.96 14.01 9.61
CA THR A 198 16.18 13.19 9.77
C THR A 198 15.98 11.71 9.49
N ILE A 199 14.73 11.27 9.27
CA ILE A 199 14.40 9.87 8.93
C ILE A 199 13.57 9.93 7.67
N GLU A 200 14.19 9.62 6.58
CA GLU A 200 13.63 9.74 5.24
C GLU A 200 12.78 8.51 4.82
N PRO A 201 11.54 8.35 5.25
CA PRO A 201 10.50 7.91 4.34
C PRO A 201 9.67 9.11 3.90
N HIS A 202 9.24 9.11 2.65
CA HIS A 202 8.22 10.02 2.17
C HIS A 202 6.86 9.30 2.15
N ASP A 203 5.87 9.88 2.82
CA ASP A 203 4.50 9.45 2.72
C ASP A 203 3.85 10.12 1.52
N ILE A 204 3.47 9.34 0.53
CA ILE A 204 2.80 9.77 -0.69
C ILE A 204 1.32 9.55 -0.49
N LYS A 205 0.52 10.59 -0.55
CA LYS A 205 -0.92 10.50 -0.29
C LYS A 205 -1.74 11.45 -1.15
N HIS A 206 -3.01 11.15 -1.29
CA HIS A 206 -4.00 12.09 -1.78
C HIS A 206 -4.66 12.81 -0.59
N PRO A 207 -4.94 14.13 -0.67
CA PRO A 207 -5.54 14.89 0.45
C PRO A 207 -6.83 14.31 1.01
N THR A 208 -7.64 13.67 0.16
CA THR A 208 -8.94 13.09 0.55
C THR A 208 -8.87 11.65 1.08
N THR A 209 -7.68 11.03 1.07
CA THR A 209 -7.52 9.63 1.48
C THR A 209 -6.72 9.53 2.78
N PRO A 210 -7.19 8.75 3.78
CA PRO A 210 -6.51 8.62 5.06
C PRO A 210 -5.31 7.64 5.03
N TRP A 211 -5.08 6.97 3.91
CA TRP A 211 -3.97 6.01 3.73
C TRP A 211 -2.93 6.56 2.75
N TYR A 212 -1.74 6.00 2.76
CA TYR A 212 -0.58 6.52 2.05
C TYR A 212 0.33 5.40 1.55
N VAL A 213 1.24 5.75 0.64
CA VAL A 213 2.34 4.88 0.21
C VAL A 213 3.64 5.46 0.75
N VAL A 214 4.41 4.64 1.44
CA VAL A 214 5.71 5.03 1.97
C VAL A 214 6.80 4.70 0.95
N SER A 215 7.53 5.71 0.47
CA SER A 215 8.72 5.52 -0.35
C SER A 215 9.96 5.47 0.54
N LEU A 216 10.72 4.39 0.44
CA LEU A 216 11.90 4.10 1.25
C LEU A 216 13.15 4.10 0.37
N GLU A 217 14.10 5.01 0.64
CA GLU A 217 15.36 5.01 -0.10
C GLU A 217 16.23 3.82 0.24
N VAL A 218 16.75 3.19 -0.80
CA VAL A 218 17.69 2.06 -0.69
C VAL A 218 18.86 2.27 -1.64
N PRO A 219 20.05 1.79 -1.31
CA PRO A 219 21.16 1.79 -2.27
C PRO A 219 20.76 1.05 -3.56
N PRO A 220 21.12 1.54 -4.76
CA PRO A 220 20.70 0.94 -6.03
C PRO A 220 20.94 -0.58 -6.13
N LYS A 221 22.05 -1.07 -5.56
CA LYS A 221 22.38 -2.50 -5.53
C LYS A 221 21.42 -3.34 -4.68
N ASN A 222 20.64 -2.70 -3.81
CA ASN A 222 19.69 -3.35 -2.90
C ASN A 222 18.23 -3.16 -3.36
N LYS A 223 17.99 -2.44 -4.45
CA LYS A 223 16.66 -2.21 -5.00
C LYS A 223 16.08 -3.51 -5.54
N HIS A 224 14.86 -3.82 -5.12
CA HIS A 224 14.10 -4.95 -5.64
C HIS A 224 13.09 -4.45 -6.68
N TYR A 225 13.00 -5.19 -7.78
CA TYR A 225 12.09 -4.88 -8.87
C TYR A 225 10.91 -5.84 -8.82
N LEU A 226 9.71 -5.28 -8.75
CA LEU A 226 8.47 -6.04 -8.66
C LEU A 226 7.76 -6.08 -10.02
N THR A 227 6.84 -7.01 -10.17
CA THR A 227 6.05 -7.16 -11.40
C THR A 227 5.00 -6.04 -11.52
N PRO A 228 4.42 -5.81 -12.71
CA PRO A 228 3.29 -4.87 -12.86
C PRO A 228 2.05 -5.22 -12.02
N LEU A 229 1.98 -6.43 -11.47
CA LEU A 229 0.91 -6.84 -10.56
C LEU A 229 1.09 -6.30 -9.14
N GLN A 230 2.25 -5.69 -8.84
CA GLN A 230 2.51 -4.97 -7.60
C GLN A 230 2.56 -3.47 -7.90
N ARG A 231 1.47 -2.75 -7.67
CA ARG A 231 1.32 -1.35 -8.03
C ARG A 231 0.30 -0.62 -7.15
N TYR A 232 0.21 0.68 -7.34
CA TYR A 232 -0.82 1.53 -6.72
C TYR A 232 -1.62 2.24 -7.81
N THR A 233 -2.93 2.45 -7.58
CA THR A 233 -3.82 3.08 -8.55
C THR A 233 -4.22 4.48 -8.12
N VAL A 234 -3.98 5.43 -9.00
CA VAL A 234 -4.42 6.82 -8.90
C VAL A 234 -5.62 7.01 -9.82
N ALA A 235 -6.74 7.51 -9.27
CA ALA A 235 -7.94 7.76 -10.06
C ALA A 235 -7.96 9.17 -10.64
N VAL A 236 -8.55 9.30 -11.83
CA VAL A 236 -8.84 10.57 -12.51
C VAL A 236 -10.33 10.71 -12.79
N GLU A 237 -10.79 11.93 -13.06
CA GLU A 237 -12.22 12.27 -13.11
C GLU A 237 -12.95 11.75 -14.36
N SER A 238 -12.25 11.50 -15.47
CA SER A 238 -12.88 11.13 -16.75
C SER A 238 -11.95 10.36 -17.67
N SER A 239 -12.54 9.66 -18.66
CA SER A 239 -11.81 9.01 -19.75
C SER A 239 -10.99 10.02 -20.56
N ALA A 240 -11.49 11.24 -20.75
CA ALA A 240 -10.75 12.30 -21.45
C ALA A 240 -9.50 12.71 -20.66
N ALA A 241 -9.63 12.90 -19.32
CA ALA A 241 -8.49 13.21 -18.46
C ALA A 241 -7.46 12.06 -18.46
N LEU A 242 -7.93 10.81 -18.51
CA LEU A 242 -7.06 9.63 -18.62
C LEU A 242 -6.25 9.62 -19.92
N THR A 243 -6.90 9.88 -21.05
CA THR A 243 -6.27 9.91 -22.38
C THR A 243 -5.25 11.04 -22.47
N GLU A 244 -5.61 12.20 -21.97
CA GLU A 244 -4.70 13.36 -21.92
C GLU A 244 -3.49 13.10 -21.04
N ALA A 245 -3.69 12.49 -19.87
CA ALA A 245 -2.59 12.10 -18.99
C ALA A 245 -1.63 11.12 -19.65
N ASN A 246 -2.14 10.12 -20.38
CA ASN A 246 -1.29 9.16 -21.12
C ASN A 246 -0.45 9.87 -22.19
N ARG A 247 -1.04 10.83 -22.93
CA ARG A 247 -0.34 11.67 -23.91
C ARG A 247 0.75 12.50 -23.23
N GLU A 248 0.42 13.24 -22.16
CA GLU A 248 1.39 14.08 -21.44
C GLU A 248 2.54 13.28 -20.85
N PHE A 249 2.27 12.12 -20.21
CA PHE A 249 3.34 11.26 -19.72
C PHE A 249 4.24 10.74 -20.86
N THR A 250 3.68 10.47 -22.02
CA THR A 250 4.45 10.04 -23.19
C THR A 250 5.37 11.16 -23.67
N GLU A 251 4.87 12.40 -23.75
CA GLU A 251 5.65 13.58 -24.16
C GLU A 251 6.72 13.98 -23.15
N ARG A 252 6.43 13.80 -21.85
CA ARG A 252 7.31 14.17 -20.73
C ARG A 252 8.04 12.97 -20.12
N ARG A 253 8.14 11.87 -20.87
CA ARG A 253 8.73 10.62 -20.41
C ARG A 253 10.09 10.80 -19.78
N ASP A 254 10.98 11.50 -20.46
CA ASP A 254 12.37 11.69 -20.03
C ASP A 254 12.46 12.65 -18.83
N GLU A 255 11.55 13.63 -18.75
CA GLU A 255 11.48 14.56 -17.62
C GLU A 255 11.21 13.85 -16.29
N PHE A 256 10.39 12.81 -16.28
CA PHE A 256 10.07 12.01 -15.11
C PHE A 256 10.86 10.72 -15.00
N GLY A 257 11.74 10.43 -15.96
CA GLY A 257 12.53 9.20 -16.00
C GLY A 257 11.67 7.93 -16.12
N LEU A 258 10.51 8.01 -16.81
CA LEU A 258 9.61 6.86 -16.91
C LEU A 258 10.23 5.75 -17.76
N THR A 259 10.30 4.56 -17.23
CA THR A 259 10.92 3.40 -17.87
C THR A 259 9.94 2.64 -18.77
N ALA A 260 8.63 2.71 -18.47
CA ALA A 260 7.57 2.18 -19.32
C ALA A 260 6.29 3.02 -19.21
N ILE A 261 5.53 3.08 -20.30
CA ILE A 261 4.19 3.67 -20.37
C ILE A 261 3.37 2.75 -21.25
N GLU A 262 2.28 2.20 -20.71
CA GLU A 262 1.36 1.36 -21.48
C GLU A 262 0.29 2.22 -22.19
N ALA A 263 -0.29 1.69 -23.24
CA ALA A 263 -1.45 2.30 -23.87
C ALA A 263 -2.68 2.23 -22.95
N VAL A 264 -3.59 3.19 -23.11
CA VAL A 264 -4.89 3.14 -22.44
C VAL A 264 -5.66 1.90 -22.93
N ARG A 265 -6.20 1.18 -21.98
CA ARG A 265 -7.01 -0.04 -22.22
C ARG A 265 -8.28 -0.02 -21.40
N ASP A 266 -9.29 -0.71 -21.88
CA ASP A 266 -10.47 -0.96 -21.09
C ASP A 266 -10.09 -1.83 -19.88
N SER A 267 -10.57 -1.46 -18.73
CA SER A 267 -10.47 -2.19 -17.49
C SER A 267 -11.88 -2.52 -17.00
N ARG A 268 -11.95 -3.40 -16.03
CA ARG A 268 -13.22 -3.81 -15.47
C ARG A 268 -14.08 -2.67 -14.90
N ALA A 269 -13.42 -1.68 -14.30
CA ALA A 269 -14.08 -0.56 -13.63
C ALA A 269 -14.13 0.71 -14.48
N GLY A 270 -13.72 0.63 -15.75
CA GLY A 270 -13.62 1.77 -16.66
C GLY A 270 -12.43 1.64 -17.60
N GLN A 271 -11.51 2.57 -17.57
CA GLN A 271 -10.30 2.56 -18.39
C GLN A 271 -9.07 2.83 -17.55
N SER A 272 -7.92 2.27 -17.94
CA SER A 272 -6.66 2.52 -17.25
C SER A 272 -5.46 2.35 -18.18
N PHE A 273 -4.30 2.88 -17.73
CA PHE A 273 -2.99 2.54 -18.26
C PHE A 273 -1.99 2.41 -17.09
N GLN A 274 -0.89 1.71 -17.34
CA GLN A 274 0.17 1.58 -16.36
C GLN A 274 1.41 2.36 -16.79
N ILE A 275 2.12 2.90 -15.79
CA ILE A 275 3.41 3.54 -15.95
C ILE A 275 4.40 2.96 -14.96
N CYS A 276 5.65 2.90 -15.38
CA CYS A 276 6.75 2.45 -14.55
C CYS A 276 7.66 3.64 -14.32
N ASP A 277 7.84 4.03 -13.06
CA ASP A 277 8.62 5.21 -12.68
C ASP A 277 10.14 5.03 -12.83
N LEU A 278 10.91 6.03 -12.45
CA LEU A 278 12.38 6.02 -12.54
C LEU A 278 13.01 4.92 -11.67
N ASP A 279 12.35 4.51 -10.59
CA ASP A 279 12.77 3.44 -9.70
C ASP A 279 12.20 2.08 -10.10
N ARG A 280 11.48 2.02 -11.24
CA ARG A 280 10.79 0.85 -11.76
C ARG A 280 9.71 0.35 -10.82
N ASN A 281 9.06 1.25 -10.06
CA ASN A 281 7.82 0.96 -9.38
C ASN A 281 6.65 1.20 -10.35
N TRP A 282 5.65 0.33 -10.28
CA TRP A 282 4.49 0.41 -11.15
C TRP A 282 3.36 1.21 -10.53
N TRP A 283 2.75 2.04 -11.34
CA TRP A 283 1.57 2.83 -11.03
C TRP A 283 0.50 2.60 -12.09
N GLU A 284 -0.74 2.60 -11.68
CA GLU A 284 -1.87 2.57 -12.57
C GLU A 284 -2.61 3.91 -12.48
N VAL A 285 -2.90 4.50 -13.61
CA VAL A 285 -3.81 5.65 -13.72
C VAL A 285 -5.13 5.13 -14.26
N ALA A 286 -6.23 5.39 -13.56
CA ALA A 286 -7.52 4.81 -13.89
C ALA A 286 -8.65 5.85 -13.87
N TYR A 287 -9.52 5.79 -14.86
CA TYR A 287 -10.88 6.30 -14.79
C TYR A 287 -11.79 5.16 -14.34
N ILE A 288 -12.45 5.35 -13.20
CA ILE A 288 -13.37 4.37 -12.64
C ILE A 288 -14.79 4.88 -12.90
N ALA A 289 -15.50 4.16 -13.79
CA ALA A 289 -16.89 4.47 -14.07
C ALA A 289 -17.76 4.20 -12.82
N SER A 290 -18.67 5.14 -12.52
CA SER A 290 -19.60 5.08 -11.38
C SER A 290 -20.71 4.04 -11.57
#